data_a2e9c21a22500679fa86cc64e78a1fbf
#
_entry.id   a2e9c21a22500679fa86cc64e78a1fbf
#
_cell.length_a   1.000
_cell.length_b   1.000
_cell.length_c   1.000
_cell.angle_alpha   90.00
_cell.angle_beta   90.00
_cell.angle_gamma   90.00
#
_symmetry.space_group_name_H-M   'P 1'
#
loop_
_entity.id
_entity.type
_entity.pdbx_description
1 polymer ?
#
loop_
_entity_poly.entity_id
_entity_poly.type
_entity_poly.pdbx_seq_one_letter_code
_entity_poly.pdbx_strand_id
1 'polypeptide(L)'
;MILSAIVAVEAKDLFASIIAFGIMGLELALAFLLLRAPDIAIVLLTIEMIALAVFAGVILKRKTEYFPEKDIFSSFTFIAFMVLFIIVCLKAFIELPAFGDPLLKLANIYAAQSLDKTGAANIMSAIIFNYRCFDSLIVIMILLLTTIGIQHITEKK
;
A
#
# COMPACT_ATOMS: atom_id res chain seq x y z
N MET A 1 -7.50 -12.05 3.32
CA MET A 1 -7.49 -10.62 2.97
C MET A 1 -8.82 -9.92 3.30
N ILE A 2 -9.97 -10.30 2.73
CA ILE A 2 -11.25 -9.60 3.01
C ILE A 2 -11.64 -9.70 4.49
N LEU A 3 -11.51 -10.87 5.11
CA LEU A 3 -11.81 -11.06 6.54
C LEU A 3 -10.87 -10.27 7.44
N SER A 4 -9.57 -10.30 7.17
CA SER A 4 -8.57 -9.53 7.92
C SER A 4 -8.77 -8.03 7.77
N ALA A 5 -9.15 -7.55 6.57
CA ALA A 5 -9.50 -6.15 6.34
C ALA A 5 -10.75 -5.71 7.13
N ILE A 6 -11.81 -6.54 7.18
CA ILE A 6 -13.01 -6.26 7.96
C ILE A 6 -12.67 -6.19 9.45
N VAL A 7 -11.91 -7.16 9.95
CA VAL A 7 -11.47 -7.15 11.36
C VAL A 7 -10.64 -5.93 11.68
N ALA A 8 -9.74 -5.51 10.78
CA ALA A 8 -8.91 -4.31 10.96
C ALA A 8 -9.74 -3.03 11.12
N VAL A 9 -10.87 -2.93 10.41
CA VAL A 9 -11.75 -1.75 10.45
C VAL A 9 -12.75 -1.80 11.61
N GLU A 10 -13.24 -3.00 12.00
CA GLU A 10 -14.25 -3.16 13.05
C GLU A 10 -13.66 -3.32 14.46
N ALA A 11 -12.37 -3.62 14.57
CA ALA A 11 -11.72 -3.79 15.87
C ALA A 11 -11.83 -2.50 16.70
N LYS A 12 -12.41 -2.62 17.91
CA LYS A 12 -12.53 -1.51 18.86
C LYS A 12 -11.19 -1.12 19.47
N ASP A 13 -10.27 -2.04 19.54
CA ASP A 13 -8.92 -1.83 20.05
C ASP A 13 -7.99 -1.52 18.87
N LEU A 14 -7.33 -0.36 18.95
CA LEU A 14 -6.37 0.08 17.94
C LEU A 14 -5.20 -0.90 17.76
N PHE A 15 -4.79 -1.58 18.83
CA PHE A 15 -3.73 -2.57 18.75
C PHE A 15 -4.17 -3.80 17.96
N ALA A 16 -5.39 -4.29 18.22
CA ALA A 16 -5.99 -5.39 17.46
C ALA A 16 -6.18 -5.01 15.98
N SER A 17 -6.59 -3.77 15.70
CA SER A 17 -6.72 -3.25 14.34
C SER A 17 -5.38 -3.29 13.57
N ILE A 18 -4.27 -2.87 14.21
CA ILE A 18 -2.93 -2.93 13.60
C ILE A 18 -2.49 -4.36 13.34
N ILE A 19 -2.73 -5.28 14.26
CA ILE A 19 -2.38 -6.69 14.06
C ILE A 19 -3.16 -7.25 12.87
N ALA A 20 -4.47 -6.97 12.79
CA ALA A 20 -5.31 -7.42 11.68
C ALA A 20 -4.85 -6.81 10.33
N PHE A 21 -4.41 -5.55 10.33
CA PHE A 21 -3.79 -4.90 9.17
C PHE A 21 -2.50 -5.60 8.75
N GLY A 22 -1.62 -5.93 9.69
CA GLY A 22 -0.40 -6.70 9.41
C GLY A 22 -0.66 -8.10 8.86
N ILE A 23 -1.71 -8.78 9.35
CA ILE A 23 -2.14 -10.08 8.79
C ILE A 23 -2.58 -9.91 7.34
N MET A 24 -3.31 -8.84 7.01
CA MET A 24 -3.72 -8.54 5.63
C MET A 24 -2.52 -8.33 4.71
N GLY A 25 -1.47 -7.61 5.16
CA GLY A 25 -0.23 -7.42 4.41
C GLY A 25 0.53 -8.73 4.18
N LEU A 26 0.59 -9.61 5.19
CA LEU A 26 1.17 -10.95 5.04
C LEU A 26 0.41 -11.80 4.03
N GLU A 27 -0.92 -11.80 4.06
CA GLU A 27 -1.75 -12.52 3.08
C GLU A 27 -1.50 -12.02 1.66
N LEU A 28 -1.32 -10.69 1.49
CA LEU A 28 -0.98 -10.10 0.19
C LEU A 28 0.41 -10.52 -0.28
N ALA A 29 1.41 -10.54 0.59
CA ALA A 29 2.75 -11.01 0.26
C ALA A 29 2.74 -12.49 -0.16
N LEU A 30 1.98 -13.34 0.54
CA LEU A 30 1.79 -14.75 0.15
C LEU A 30 1.13 -14.88 -1.22
N ALA A 31 0.15 -14.01 -1.54
CA ALA A 31 -0.47 -14.01 -2.86
C ALA A 31 0.54 -13.70 -3.97
N PHE A 32 1.47 -12.75 -3.77
CA PHE A 32 2.55 -12.49 -4.73
C PHE A 32 3.55 -13.63 -4.84
N LEU A 33 3.84 -14.37 -3.76
CA LEU A 33 4.66 -15.59 -3.83
C LEU A 33 3.98 -16.66 -4.68
N LEU A 34 2.67 -16.87 -4.55
CA LEU A 34 1.90 -17.80 -5.38
C LEU A 34 1.89 -17.38 -6.85
N LEU A 35 1.91 -16.08 -7.12
CA LEU A 35 2.02 -15.52 -8.49
C LEU A 35 3.46 -15.57 -9.04
N ARG A 36 4.40 -16.23 -8.36
CA ARG A 36 5.82 -16.31 -8.72
C ARG A 36 6.51 -14.93 -8.85
N ALA A 37 6.11 -13.97 -8.02
CA ALA A 37 6.72 -12.66 -7.93
C ALA A 37 7.42 -12.44 -6.57
N PRO A 38 8.50 -13.19 -6.24
CA PRO A 38 9.15 -13.14 -4.94
C PRO A 38 9.75 -11.76 -4.64
N ASP A 39 10.24 -11.06 -5.64
CA ASP A 39 10.83 -9.73 -5.48
C ASP A 39 9.82 -8.72 -4.92
N ILE A 40 8.59 -8.76 -5.42
CA ILE A 40 7.50 -7.90 -4.93
C ILE A 40 7.10 -8.30 -3.52
N ALA A 41 7.01 -9.60 -3.25
CA ALA A 41 6.65 -10.11 -1.93
C ALA A 41 7.64 -9.65 -0.84
N ILE A 42 8.95 -9.71 -1.12
CA ILE A 42 9.99 -9.28 -0.18
C ILE A 42 9.90 -7.78 0.10
N VAL A 43 9.74 -6.96 -0.93
CA VAL A 43 9.58 -5.51 -0.77
C VAL A 43 8.32 -5.18 0.03
N LEU A 44 7.21 -5.85 -0.25
CA LEU A 44 5.95 -5.67 0.47
C LEU A 44 6.11 -6.02 1.96
N LEU A 45 6.71 -7.17 2.27
CA LEU A 45 7.00 -7.56 3.65
C LEU A 45 7.87 -6.53 4.38
N THR A 46 8.88 -6.00 3.71
CA THR A 46 9.77 -4.98 4.29
C THR A 46 8.99 -3.71 4.64
N ILE A 47 8.15 -3.22 3.72
CA ILE A 47 7.31 -2.04 3.93
C ILE A 47 6.32 -2.29 5.07
N GLU A 48 5.69 -3.46 5.10
CA GLU A 48 4.72 -3.85 6.13
C GLU A 48 5.34 -3.87 7.51
N MET A 49 6.53 -4.46 7.67
CA MET A 49 7.25 -4.49 8.95
C MET A 49 7.58 -3.08 9.44
N ILE A 50 8.01 -2.19 8.56
CA ILE A 50 8.28 -0.78 8.90
C ILE A 50 6.99 -0.07 9.31
N ALA A 51 5.91 -0.25 8.54
CA ALA A 51 4.62 0.37 8.83
C ALA A 51 4.07 -0.09 10.19
N LEU A 52 4.11 -1.40 10.48
CA LEU A 52 3.68 -1.95 11.77
C LEU A 52 4.51 -1.39 12.93
N ALA A 53 5.82 -1.28 12.78
CA ALA A 53 6.70 -0.71 13.81
C ALA A 53 6.36 0.76 14.10
N VAL A 54 6.10 1.56 13.06
CA VAL A 54 5.70 2.96 13.18
C VAL A 54 4.34 3.08 13.85
N PHE A 55 3.34 2.34 13.41
CA PHE A 55 1.99 2.37 13.98
C PHE A 55 1.98 1.92 15.44
N ALA A 56 2.66 0.82 15.77
CA ALA A 56 2.81 0.36 17.14
C ALA A 56 3.47 1.43 18.02
N GLY A 57 4.54 2.07 17.53
CA GLY A 57 5.23 3.15 18.25
C GLY A 57 4.36 4.37 18.52
N VAL A 58 3.46 4.72 17.59
CA VAL A 58 2.51 5.83 17.75
C VAL A 58 1.43 5.48 18.76
N ILE A 59 0.86 4.27 18.70
CA ILE A 59 -0.23 3.84 19.57
C ILE A 59 0.23 3.66 21.02
N LEU A 60 1.40 3.07 21.23
CA LEU A 60 1.96 2.91 22.58
C LEU A 60 2.16 4.25 23.31
N LYS A 61 2.31 5.35 22.58
CA LYS A 61 2.42 6.70 23.12
C LYS A 61 1.06 7.39 23.35
N ARG A 62 -0.01 6.89 22.76
CA ARG A 62 -1.35 7.49 22.86
C ARG A 62 -2.12 6.91 24.04
N LYS A 63 -2.41 7.74 25.04
CA LYS A 63 -3.18 7.37 26.24
C LYS A 63 -4.70 7.50 26.12
N THR A 64 -5.23 7.94 24.97
CA THR A 64 -6.65 8.26 24.84
C THR A 64 -7.29 7.52 23.66
N GLU A 65 -8.26 6.70 23.97
CA GLU A 65 -9.24 6.18 23.02
C GLU A 65 -10.16 7.31 22.60
N TYR A 66 -9.95 7.85 21.42
CA TYR A 66 -10.86 8.83 20.83
C TYR A 66 -11.69 8.11 19.77
N PHE A 67 -12.90 7.75 20.11
CA PHE A 67 -13.91 7.34 19.14
C PHE A 67 -14.75 8.58 18.79
N PRO A 68 -14.61 9.14 17.58
CA PRO A 68 -15.48 10.23 17.16
C PRO A 68 -16.94 9.77 17.12
N GLU A 69 -17.85 10.60 17.61
CA GLU A 69 -19.29 10.36 17.44
C GLU A 69 -19.61 10.17 15.95
N LYS A 70 -20.43 9.14 15.66
CA LYS A 70 -20.86 8.84 14.29
C LYS A 70 -21.80 9.93 13.80
N ASP A 71 -21.29 10.87 13.01
CA ASP A 71 -22.08 11.84 12.29
C ASP A 71 -22.77 11.16 11.09
N ILE A 72 -24.10 11.27 11.05
CA ILE A 72 -24.93 10.66 9.98
C ILE A 72 -24.52 11.21 8.60
N PHE A 73 -24.18 12.49 8.53
CA PHE A 73 -23.73 13.13 7.29
C PHE A 73 -22.38 12.57 6.81
N SER A 74 -21.44 12.34 7.73
CA SER A 74 -20.16 11.71 7.43
C SER A 74 -20.33 10.27 6.92
N SER A 75 -21.24 9.51 7.51
CA SER A 75 -21.55 8.14 7.07
C SER A 75 -22.17 8.10 5.67
N PHE A 76 -23.06 9.02 5.35
CA PHE A 76 -23.67 9.10 4.02
C PHE A 76 -22.63 9.45 2.94
N THR A 77 -21.77 10.42 3.20
CA THR A 77 -20.68 10.82 2.30
C THR A 77 -19.72 9.67 2.05
N PHE A 78 -19.37 8.93 3.12
CA PHE A 78 -18.51 7.76 3.00
C PHE A 78 -19.13 6.66 2.12
N ILE A 79 -20.40 6.34 2.35
CA ILE A 79 -21.12 5.33 1.55
C ILE A 79 -21.20 5.75 0.08
N ALA A 80 -21.53 7.01 -0.20
CA ALA A 80 -21.58 7.53 -1.57
C ALA A 80 -20.23 7.43 -2.28
N PHE A 81 -19.15 7.78 -1.58
CA PHE A 81 -17.79 7.65 -2.09
C PHE A 81 -17.41 6.18 -2.35
N MET A 82 -17.74 5.26 -1.43
CA MET A 82 -17.47 3.83 -1.60
C MET A 82 -18.21 3.22 -2.78
N VAL A 83 -19.48 3.60 -2.98
CA VAL A 83 -20.27 3.14 -4.13
C VAL A 83 -19.65 3.64 -5.45
N LEU A 84 -19.30 4.92 -5.51
CA LEU A 84 -18.63 5.49 -6.69
C LEU A 84 -17.30 4.78 -6.97
N PHE A 85 -16.50 4.55 -5.94
CA PHE A 85 -15.21 3.85 -6.05
C PHE A 85 -15.40 2.42 -6.57
N ILE A 86 -16.37 1.67 -6.04
CA ILE A 86 -16.67 0.31 -6.50
C ILE A 86 -17.09 0.31 -7.98
N ILE A 87 -17.93 1.27 -8.41
CA ILE A 87 -18.34 1.38 -9.81
C ILE A 87 -17.13 1.61 -10.73
N VAL A 88 -16.22 2.51 -10.34
CA VAL A 88 -14.99 2.77 -11.11
C VAL A 88 -14.10 1.53 -11.17
N CYS A 89 -13.90 0.84 -10.04
CA CYS A 89 -13.14 -0.40 -9.99
C CYS A 89 -13.76 -1.50 -10.87
N LEU A 90 -15.09 -1.68 -10.83
CA LEU A 90 -15.76 -2.68 -11.66
C LEU A 90 -15.60 -2.39 -13.15
N LYS A 91 -15.71 -1.12 -13.57
CA LYS A 91 -15.42 -0.73 -14.96
C LYS A 91 -13.98 -1.04 -15.35
N ALA A 92 -13.02 -0.68 -14.52
CA ALA A 92 -11.61 -0.99 -14.76
C ALA A 92 -11.35 -2.50 -14.88
N PHE A 93 -12.01 -3.32 -14.05
CA PHE A 93 -11.89 -4.78 -14.13
C PHE A 93 -12.47 -5.39 -15.41
N ILE A 94 -13.58 -4.83 -15.92
CA ILE A 94 -14.22 -5.31 -17.16
C ILE A 94 -13.34 -5.03 -18.39
N GLU A 95 -12.57 -3.94 -18.37
CA GLU A 95 -11.67 -3.54 -19.44
C GLU A 95 -10.30 -4.25 -19.39
N LEU A 96 -10.02 -5.02 -18.34
CA LEU A 96 -8.77 -5.78 -18.24
C LEU A 96 -8.76 -6.93 -19.24
N PRO A 97 -7.63 -7.17 -19.93
CA PRO A 97 -7.46 -8.34 -20.78
C PRO A 97 -7.48 -9.62 -19.96
N ALA A 98 -7.59 -10.76 -20.67
CA ALA A 98 -7.54 -12.07 -20.04
C ALA A 98 -6.27 -12.24 -19.18
N PHE A 99 -6.39 -12.95 -18.06
CA PHE A 99 -5.26 -13.20 -17.18
C PHE A 99 -4.12 -13.89 -17.92
N GLY A 100 -2.93 -13.27 -17.88
CA GLY A 100 -1.75 -13.76 -18.59
C GLY A 100 -1.44 -13.05 -19.92
N ASP A 101 -2.36 -12.23 -20.44
CA ASP A 101 -2.10 -11.38 -21.61
C ASP A 101 -1.64 -9.98 -21.17
N PRO A 102 -0.34 -9.65 -21.27
CA PRO A 102 0.15 -8.35 -20.83
C PRO A 102 -0.33 -7.24 -21.77
N LEU A 103 -1.00 -6.24 -21.24
CA LEU A 103 -1.40 -5.00 -21.94
C LEU A 103 -0.21 -4.25 -22.56
N LEU A 104 0.95 -4.34 -21.94
CA LEU A 104 2.14 -3.58 -22.31
C LEU A 104 3.27 -4.55 -22.73
N LYS A 105 3.76 -4.40 -23.92
CA LYS A 105 4.97 -5.08 -24.43
C LYS A 105 6.22 -4.76 -23.58
N LEU A 106 6.15 -3.76 -22.72
CA LEU A 106 7.20 -3.36 -21.78
C LEU A 106 7.56 -4.45 -20.77
N ALA A 107 6.61 -5.31 -20.37
CA ALA A 107 6.87 -6.42 -19.45
C ALA A 107 7.96 -7.35 -20.00
N ASN A 108 7.91 -7.66 -21.30
CA ASN A 108 8.90 -8.50 -21.97
C ASN A 108 10.28 -7.83 -22.04
N ILE A 109 10.32 -6.50 -22.23
CA ILE A 109 11.57 -5.74 -22.25
C ILE A 109 12.21 -5.73 -20.86
N TYR A 110 11.42 -5.51 -19.81
CA TYR A 110 11.91 -5.53 -18.44
C TYR A 110 12.41 -6.93 -18.04
N ALA A 111 11.67 -7.98 -18.38
CA ALA A 111 12.06 -9.34 -18.07
C ALA A 111 13.34 -9.78 -18.79
N ALA A 112 13.50 -9.42 -20.08
CA ALA A 112 14.60 -9.90 -20.89
C ALA A 112 15.88 -9.06 -20.78
N GLN A 113 15.78 -7.76 -20.50
CA GLN A 113 16.91 -6.85 -20.64
C GLN A 113 17.31 -6.09 -19.36
N SER A 114 16.49 -6.15 -18.29
CA SER A 114 16.74 -5.31 -17.12
C SER A 114 18.02 -5.68 -16.41
N LEU A 115 18.31 -6.94 -16.15
CA LEU A 115 19.49 -7.37 -15.41
C LEU A 115 20.78 -7.05 -16.18
N ASP A 116 20.81 -7.36 -17.49
CA ASP A 116 21.99 -7.14 -18.34
C ASP A 116 22.30 -5.66 -18.56
N LYS A 117 21.26 -4.83 -18.74
CA LYS A 117 21.43 -3.39 -19.02
C LYS A 117 21.68 -2.55 -17.80
N THR A 118 21.16 -2.94 -16.64
CA THR A 118 21.22 -2.10 -15.44
C THR A 118 22.20 -2.61 -14.39
N GLY A 119 22.63 -3.86 -14.47
CA GLY A 119 23.44 -4.50 -13.44
C GLY A 119 22.74 -4.66 -12.09
N ALA A 120 21.42 -4.52 -12.06
CA ALA A 120 20.64 -4.63 -10.83
C ALA A 120 20.56 -6.09 -10.34
N ALA A 121 20.40 -6.26 -9.03
CA ALA A 121 20.30 -7.59 -8.41
C ALA A 121 18.99 -8.33 -8.78
N ASN A 122 17.93 -7.59 -9.08
CA ASN A 122 16.63 -8.13 -9.49
C ASN A 122 15.88 -7.15 -10.40
N ILE A 123 14.84 -7.67 -11.08
CA ILE A 123 14.05 -6.90 -12.05
C ILE A 123 13.34 -5.71 -11.37
N MET A 124 12.85 -5.89 -10.15
CA MET A 124 12.15 -4.83 -9.43
C MET A 124 13.08 -3.65 -9.11
N SER A 125 14.29 -3.92 -8.65
CA SER A 125 15.32 -2.89 -8.43
C SER A 125 15.68 -2.17 -9.72
N ALA A 126 15.81 -2.89 -10.83
CA ALA A 126 16.05 -2.30 -12.15
C ALA A 126 14.96 -1.32 -12.55
N ILE A 127 13.69 -1.68 -12.34
CA ILE A 127 12.56 -0.82 -12.66
C ILE A 127 12.55 0.43 -11.79
N ILE A 128 12.66 0.29 -10.46
CA ILE A 128 12.55 1.40 -9.51
C ILE A 128 13.72 2.38 -9.65
N PHE A 129 14.96 1.88 -9.74
CA PHE A 129 16.15 2.73 -9.68
C PHE A 129 16.71 3.15 -11.03
N ASN A 130 16.30 2.49 -12.12
CA ASN A 130 16.78 2.83 -13.46
C ASN A 130 15.65 3.27 -14.40
N TYR A 131 14.73 2.37 -14.75
CA TYR A 131 13.69 2.68 -15.74
C TYR A 131 12.68 3.73 -15.27
N ARG A 132 12.32 3.70 -14.00
CA ARG A 132 11.34 4.63 -13.38
C ARG A 132 11.95 5.47 -12.27
N CYS A 133 13.22 5.78 -12.37
CA CYS A 133 13.96 6.54 -11.37
C CYS A 133 13.29 7.89 -11.06
N PHE A 134 12.82 8.62 -12.06
CA PHE A 134 12.15 9.91 -11.86
C PHE A 134 10.81 9.78 -11.13
N ASP A 135 10.03 8.74 -11.42
CA ASP A 135 8.78 8.47 -10.70
C ASP A 135 9.08 8.20 -9.21
N SER A 136 10.10 7.39 -8.94
CA SER A 136 10.53 7.07 -7.59
C SER A 136 11.04 8.29 -6.83
N LEU A 137 11.79 9.17 -7.48
CA LEU A 137 12.25 10.44 -6.90
C LEU A 137 11.09 11.36 -6.53
N ILE A 138 10.07 11.47 -7.39
CA ILE A 138 8.88 12.28 -7.09
C ILE A 138 8.16 11.75 -5.85
N VAL A 139 7.98 10.43 -5.73
CA VAL A 139 7.36 9.81 -4.55
C VAL A 139 8.17 10.11 -3.28
N ILE A 140 9.50 9.96 -3.33
CA ILE A 140 10.38 10.26 -2.20
C ILE A 140 10.28 11.75 -1.80
N MET A 141 10.24 12.66 -2.78
CA MET A 141 10.09 14.11 -2.52
C MET A 141 8.73 14.42 -1.85
N ILE A 142 7.64 13.80 -2.30
CA ILE A 142 6.32 13.97 -1.67
C ILE A 142 6.34 13.46 -0.23
N LEU A 143 6.91 12.30 0.02
CA LEU A 143 7.03 11.75 1.38
C LEU A 143 7.87 12.66 2.28
N LEU A 144 8.98 13.20 1.78
CA LEU A 144 9.82 14.13 2.51
C LEU A 144 9.04 15.42 2.87
N LEU A 145 8.38 16.03 1.89
CA LEU A 145 7.59 17.24 2.11
C LEU A 145 6.44 16.99 3.10
N THR A 146 5.78 15.84 3.01
CA THR A 146 4.72 15.45 3.94
C THR A 146 5.26 15.32 5.36
N THR A 147 6.42 14.68 5.52
CA THR A 147 7.08 14.51 6.83
C THR A 147 7.45 15.85 7.46
N ILE A 148 8.06 16.76 6.68
CA ILE A 148 8.41 18.09 7.12
C ILE A 148 7.15 18.90 7.48
N GLY A 149 6.08 18.79 6.67
CA GLY A 149 4.81 19.45 6.94
C GLY A 149 4.18 19.01 8.25
N ILE A 150 4.15 17.71 8.52
CA ILE A 150 3.63 17.14 9.78
C ILE A 150 4.48 17.61 10.96
N GLN A 151 5.80 17.56 10.85
CA GLN A 151 6.71 18.02 11.90
C GLN A 151 6.45 19.49 12.25
N HIS A 152 6.35 20.35 11.25
CA HIS A 152 6.11 21.79 11.46
C HIS A 152 4.76 22.09 12.14
N ILE A 153 3.72 21.32 11.82
CA ILE A 153 2.40 21.46 12.48
C ILE A 153 2.47 20.96 13.92
N THR A 154 3.24 19.91 14.19
CA THR A 154 3.33 19.28 15.52
C THR A 154 4.19 20.11 16.48
N GLU A 155 5.24 20.75 16.00
CA GLU A 155 6.12 21.61 16.82
C GLU A 155 5.47 22.94 17.25
N LYS A 156 4.42 23.37 16.54
CA LYS A 156 3.67 24.61 16.89
C LYS A 156 2.62 24.43 17.99
N LYS A 157 2.48 23.25 18.55
CA LYS A 157 1.62 22.96 19.70
C LYS A 157 2.44 22.73 20.96
#